data_aa73f30195db2fa1493a5b9ed9cef22b
#
_entry.id   aa73f30195db2fa1493a5b9ed9cef22b
#
_cell.length_a   1.000
_cell.length_b   1.000
_cell.length_c   1.000
_cell.angle_alpha   90.00
_cell.angle_beta   90.00
_cell.angle_gamma   90.00
#
_symmetry.space_group_name_H-M   'P 1'
#
loop_
_entity.id
_entity.type
_entity.pdbx_description
1 polymer ?
#
loop_
_entity_poly.entity_id
_entity_poly.type
_entity_poly.pdbx_seq_one_letter_code
_entity_poly.pdbx_strand_id
1 'polypeptide(L)'
;MGDMTIRPEDAPVVTTEVTETDVLTNTPTGGGARDLRITDSTLRDGSHAMQHQFTEEQVRGVVHALDKAGVEVIEVSHGDGLGGSSFNYGFSKVDEMQLIAAAVEEATQAKIAILMLPGLGTVHELKKAHAAGASVARIATHCTEADVSLQHFAAARALGMETVGFLMLSHKASAAKLAEQARIMVDAGAQCVYVVD
;
A
#
# COMPACT_ATOMS: atom_id res chain seq x y z
N MET A 1 26.02 -10.66 -42.36
CA MET A 1 24.92 -10.48 -41.44
C MET A 1 25.22 -11.40 -40.26
N GLY A 2 25.87 -10.85 -39.23
CA GLY A 2 26.30 -11.64 -38.06
C GLY A 2 25.16 -11.62 -37.03
N ASP A 3 24.78 -12.80 -36.63
CA ASP A 3 23.85 -13.05 -35.56
C ASP A 3 24.53 -12.68 -34.22
N MET A 4 24.02 -11.66 -33.54
CA MET A 4 24.49 -11.17 -32.26
C MET A 4 23.49 -11.56 -31.17
N THR A 5 23.45 -12.86 -30.88
CA THR A 5 22.73 -13.41 -29.73
C THR A 5 23.59 -13.22 -28.49
N ILE A 6 23.20 -12.27 -27.62
CA ILE A 6 23.78 -12.11 -26.28
C ILE A 6 23.29 -13.28 -25.43
N ARG A 7 24.23 -14.10 -24.93
CA ARG A 7 23.90 -15.21 -24.04
C ARG A 7 23.68 -14.69 -22.61
N PRO A 8 22.76 -15.30 -21.83
CA PRO A 8 22.46 -14.87 -20.45
C PRO A 8 23.66 -14.92 -19.48
N GLU A 9 24.73 -15.58 -19.84
CA GLU A 9 25.94 -15.76 -19.03
C GLU A 9 26.94 -14.58 -19.11
N ASP A 10 26.72 -13.62 -20.01
CA ASP A 10 27.63 -12.48 -20.24
C ASP A 10 27.21 -11.19 -19.53
N ALA A 11 26.16 -11.22 -18.70
CA ALA A 11 25.75 -10.07 -17.91
C ALA A 11 26.66 -9.91 -16.68
N PRO A 12 27.23 -8.72 -16.42
CA PRO A 12 28.05 -8.52 -15.23
C PRO A 12 27.20 -8.67 -13.97
N VAL A 13 27.49 -9.69 -13.18
CA VAL A 13 26.94 -9.86 -11.85
C VAL A 13 27.60 -8.81 -10.96
N VAL A 14 26.90 -7.71 -10.68
CA VAL A 14 27.32 -6.76 -9.65
C VAL A 14 26.94 -7.38 -8.30
N THR A 15 27.83 -8.16 -7.73
CA THR A 15 27.76 -8.58 -6.33
C THR A 15 28.27 -7.44 -5.45
N THR A 16 27.40 -6.57 -5.00
CA THR A 16 27.68 -5.78 -3.81
C THR A 16 27.51 -6.70 -2.61
N GLU A 17 28.60 -7.19 -2.06
CA GLU A 17 28.60 -7.82 -0.74
C GLU A 17 28.25 -6.73 0.27
N VAL A 18 26.98 -6.74 0.74
CA VAL A 18 26.57 -5.96 1.89
C VAL A 18 27.13 -6.68 3.12
N THR A 19 28.21 -6.17 3.68
CA THR A 19 28.77 -6.71 4.92
C THR A 19 27.85 -6.35 6.10
N GLU A 20 27.74 -7.24 7.08
CA GLU A 20 26.94 -7.04 8.31
C GLU A 20 27.25 -5.72 9.04
N THR A 21 28.44 -5.15 8.81
CA THR A 21 28.89 -3.85 9.36
C THR A 21 28.19 -2.66 8.71
N ASP A 22 27.72 -2.76 7.48
CA ASP A 22 27.06 -1.63 6.78
C ASP A 22 25.64 -1.38 7.28
N VAL A 23 25.03 -2.39 7.92
CA VAL A 23 23.67 -2.29 8.48
C VAL A 23 23.65 -1.56 9.83
N LEU A 24 24.78 -1.55 10.56
CA LEU A 24 24.86 -1.02 11.93
C LEU A 24 25.44 0.40 12.06
N THR A 25 26.03 0.95 11.00
CA THR A 25 26.70 2.26 11.08
C THR A 25 25.91 3.44 10.56
N ASN A 26 24.68 3.25 10.10
CA ASN A 26 23.82 4.34 9.66
C ASN A 26 22.99 4.91 10.83
N THR A 27 23.66 5.23 11.95
CA THR A 27 23.07 6.10 12.98
C THR A 27 23.21 7.53 12.48
N PRO A 28 22.14 8.26 12.20
CA PRO A 28 22.23 9.66 11.82
C PRO A 28 22.82 10.45 12.99
N THR A 29 24.09 10.80 12.91
CA THR A 29 24.73 11.78 13.81
C THR A 29 24.35 13.19 13.34
N GLY A 30 23.13 13.60 13.64
CA GLY A 30 22.67 14.94 13.35
C GLY A 30 21.19 15.04 13.70
N GLY A 31 20.83 15.97 14.58
CA GLY A 31 19.43 16.26 14.98
C GLY A 31 18.60 16.92 13.87
N GLY A 32 18.65 16.39 12.65
CA GLY A 32 17.71 16.71 11.59
C GLY A 32 16.38 16.03 11.85
N ALA A 33 15.27 16.70 11.58
CA ALA A 33 13.95 16.10 11.59
C ALA A 33 13.98 14.81 10.76
N ARG A 34 13.51 13.70 11.33
CA ARG A 34 13.37 12.45 10.58
C ARG A 34 12.33 12.66 9.50
N ASP A 35 12.68 12.30 8.27
CA ASP A 35 11.71 12.27 7.17
C ASP A 35 10.82 11.04 7.35
N LEU A 36 9.79 11.19 8.17
CA LEU A 36 8.84 10.14 8.50
C LEU A 36 7.48 10.54 7.96
N ARG A 37 6.87 9.65 7.18
CA ARG A 37 5.51 9.76 6.71
C ARG A 37 4.62 8.78 7.46
N ILE A 38 3.59 9.30 8.11
CA ILE A 38 2.61 8.50 8.85
C ILE A 38 1.44 8.18 7.94
N THR A 39 1.05 6.90 7.90
CA THR A 39 -0.21 6.44 7.33
C THR A 39 -1.08 5.90 8.46
N ASP A 40 -2.24 6.52 8.68
CA ASP A 40 -3.23 6.04 9.63
C ASP A 40 -4.16 5.03 8.98
N SER A 41 -4.45 3.94 9.66
CA SER A 41 -5.34 2.87 9.17
C SER A 41 -6.57 2.64 10.06
N THR A 42 -6.92 3.61 10.91
CA THR A 42 -8.09 3.52 11.80
C THR A 42 -9.36 3.24 11.00
N LEU A 43 -9.56 3.90 9.87
CA LEU A 43 -10.75 3.78 9.03
C LEU A 43 -10.68 2.63 8.00
N ARG A 44 -9.59 1.85 8.02
CA ARG A 44 -9.47 0.61 7.24
C ARG A 44 -9.31 -0.59 8.19
N ASP A 45 -8.13 -0.76 8.80
CA ASP A 45 -7.84 -1.88 9.71
C ASP A 45 -8.71 -1.83 10.97
N GLY A 46 -8.85 -0.66 11.55
CA GLY A 46 -9.71 -0.45 12.73
C GLY A 46 -11.19 -0.75 12.47
N SER A 47 -11.63 -0.82 11.22
CA SER A 47 -13.02 -1.18 10.90
C SER A 47 -13.37 -2.62 11.29
N HIS A 48 -12.39 -3.52 11.42
CA HIS A 48 -12.61 -4.87 11.96
C HIS A 48 -13.15 -4.81 13.39
N ALA A 49 -12.57 -3.97 14.25
CA ALA A 49 -13.04 -3.79 15.63
C ALA A 49 -14.47 -3.21 15.70
N MET A 50 -14.86 -2.45 14.66
CA MET A 50 -16.18 -1.88 14.51
C MET A 50 -17.14 -2.77 13.69
N GLN A 51 -16.73 -4.00 13.34
CA GLN A 51 -17.49 -4.91 12.49
C GLN A 51 -17.95 -4.24 11.17
N HIS A 52 -17.10 -3.39 10.61
CA HIS A 52 -17.34 -2.61 9.38
C HIS A 52 -18.55 -1.67 9.46
N GLN A 53 -18.94 -1.24 10.65
CA GLN A 53 -20.16 -0.45 10.90
C GLN A 53 -19.91 1.06 11.04
N PHE A 54 -18.82 1.59 10.47
CA PHE A 54 -18.60 3.03 10.43
C PHE A 54 -19.73 3.75 9.67
N THR A 55 -20.17 4.88 10.22
CA THR A 55 -21.05 5.81 9.53
C THR A 55 -20.23 6.87 8.81
N GLU A 56 -20.82 7.54 7.83
CA GLU A 56 -20.19 8.67 7.15
C GLU A 56 -19.75 9.77 8.12
N GLU A 57 -20.61 10.11 9.11
CA GLU A 57 -20.30 11.10 10.14
C GLU A 57 -19.05 10.72 10.95
N GLN A 58 -18.91 9.43 11.33
CA GLN A 58 -17.73 8.94 12.04
C GLN A 58 -16.49 9.02 11.17
N VAL A 59 -16.57 8.65 9.89
CA VAL A 59 -15.46 8.76 8.94
C VAL A 59 -15.02 10.22 8.82
N ARG A 60 -15.94 11.16 8.60
CA ARG A 60 -15.64 12.60 8.53
C ARG A 60 -14.98 13.10 9.82
N GLY A 61 -15.50 12.73 10.99
CA GLY A 61 -14.94 13.14 12.26
C GLY A 61 -13.50 12.65 12.50
N VAL A 62 -13.21 11.39 12.14
CA VAL A 62 -11.87 10.83 12.25
C VAL A 62 -10.91 11.48 11.25
N VAL A 63 -11.32 11.62 9.99
CA VAL A 63 -10.51 12.29 8.95
C VAL A 63 -10.19 13.72 9.35
N HIS A 64 -11.18 14.49 9.82
CA HIS A 64 -10.97 15.86 10.30
C HIS A 64 -9.91 15.92 11.40
N ALA A 65 -10.01 15.04 12.39
CA ALA A 65 -9.07 15.02 13.50
C ALA A 65 -7.64 14.66 13.07
N LEU A 66 -7.50 13.65 12.20
CA LEU A 66 -6.20 13.19 11.70
C LEU A 66 -5.56 14.23 10.76
N ASP A 67 -6.33 14.80 9.84
CA ASP A 67 -5.86 15.86 8.92
C ASP A 67 -5.38 17.08 9.69
N LYS A 68 -6.15 17.52 10.69
CA LYS A 68 -5.77 18.61 11.58
C LYS A 68 -4.52 18.31 12.43
N ALA A 69 -4.30 17.03 12.77
CA ALA A 69 -3.09 16.59 13.47
C ALA A 69 -1.87 16.47 12.55
N GLY A 70 -2.02 16.68 11.24
CA GLY A 70 -0.93 16.63 10.27
C GLY A 70 -0.58 15.22 9.82
N VAL A 71 -1.50 14.25 9.94
CA VAL A 71 -1.32 12.91 9.36
C VAL A 71 -1.41 13.02 7.84
N GLU A 72 -0.36 12.58 7.16
CA GLU A 72 -0.21 12.81 5.71
C GLU A 72 -1.03 11.85 4.85
N VAL A 73 -1.32 10.65 5.37
CA VAL A 73 -2.08 9.63 4.65
C VAL A 73 -3.09 8.98 5.57
N ILE A 74 -4.34 8.94 5.15
CA ILE A 74 -5.43 8.28 5.87
C ILE A 74 -6.01 7.20 4.98
N GLU A 75 -5.97 5.95 5.45
CA GLU A 75 -6.48 4.80 4.71
C GLU A 75 -7.94 4.56 5.01
N VAL A 76 -8.78 4.54 3.97
CA VAL A 76 -10.24 4.37 4.08
C VAL A 76 -10.69 3.31 3.10
N SER A 77 -11.14 2.17 3.59
CA SER A 77 -11.78 1.11 2.83
C SER A 77 -12.40 0.10 3.80
N HIS A 78 -12.99 -0.98 3.28
CA HIS A 78 -13.32 -2.14 4.11
C HIS A 78 -12.07 -2.66 4.83
N GLY A 79 -12.21 -3.30 6.00
CA GLY A 79 -11.09 -3.83 6.76
C GLY A 79 -10.18 -4.77 5.95
N ASP A 80 -10.78 -5.59 5.10
CA ASP A 80 -10.06 -6.48 4.18
C ASP A 80 -9.67 -5.81 2.85
N GLY A 81 -9.89 -4.50 2.72
CA GLY A 81 -9.60 -3.73 1.51
C GLY A 81 -10.78 -3.62 0.55
N LEU A 82 -10.53 -3.00 -0.61
CA LEU A 82 -11.53 -2.76 -1.64
C LEU A 82 -12.27 -4.03 -2.05
N GLY A 83 -13.60 -3.95 -2.10
CA GLY A 83 -14.47 -5.06 -2.46
C GLY A 83 -14.66 -6.08 -1.33
N GLY A 84 -14.14 -5.81 -0.13
CA GLY A 84 -14.23 -6.70 1.04
C GLY A 84 -15.66 -6.83 1.59
N SER A 85 -16.52 -5.84 1.40
CA SER A 85 -17.90 -5.86 1.91
C SER A 85 -18.69 -7.01 1.29
N SER A 86 -18.81 -8.11 2.02
CA SER A 86 -19.36 -9.36 1.51
C SER A 86 -19.86 -10.27 2.63
N PHE A 87 -20.52 -11.36 2.24
CA PHE A 87 -20.95 -12.39 3.20
C PHE A 87 -19.78 -13.06 3.94
N ASN A 88 -18.62 -13.19 3.28
CA ASN A 88 -17.46 -13.86 3.88
C ASN A 88 -16.71 -12.98 4.88
N TYR A 89 -16.64 -11.66 4.62
CA TYR A 89 -15.80 -10.72 5.39
C TYR A 89 -16.62 -9.72 6.21
N GLY A 90 -17.95 -9.79 6.13
CA GLY A 90 -18.85 -8.84 6.76
C GLY A 90 -19.24 -7.71 5.81
N PHE A 91 -20.48 -7.23 5.98
CA PHE A 91 -20.98 -6.13 5.16
C PHE A 91 -20.67 -4.79 5.84
N SER A 92 -20.18 -3.84 5.06
CA SER A 92 -20.08 -2.45 5.48
C SER A 92 -21.49 -1.86 5.67
N LYS A 93 -21.64 -1.01 6.69
CA LYS A 93 -22.90 -0.30 6.95
C LYS A 93 -23.23 0.72 5.85
N VAL A 94 -22.21 1.37 5.33
CA VAL A 94 -22.31 2.39 4.28
C VAL A 94 -21.50 1.91 3.09
N ASP A 95 -21.93 2.26 1.89
CA ASP A 95 -21.17 1.94 0.66
C ASP A 95 -19.75 2.45 0.74
N GLU A 96 -18.79 1.63 0.35
CA GLU A 96 -17.35 1.91 0.48
C GLU A 96 -16.94 3.15 -0.32
N MET A 97 -17.47 3.33 -1.53
CA MET A 97 -17.18 4.50 -2.35
C MET A 97 -17.76 5.79 -1.76
N GLN A 98 -18.89 5.71 -1.07
CA GLN A 98 -19.47 6.82 -0.33
C GLN A 98 -18.57 7.22 0.84
N LEU A 99 -18.03 6.26 1.61
CA LEU A 99 -17.09 6.55 2.70
C LEU A 99 -15.79 7.16 2.21
N ILE A 100 -15.24 6.66 1.08
CA ILE A 100 -14.05 7.22 0.45
C ILE A 100 -14.31 8.66 0.00
N ALA A 101 -15.42 8.92 -0.68
CA ALA A 101 -15.78 10.27 -1.12
C ALA A 101 -15.93 11.23 0.06
N ALA A 102 -16.60 10.79 1.14
CA ALA A 102 -16.76 11.58 2.35
C ALA A 102 -15.41 11.92 3.01
N ALA A 103 -14.48 10.97 3.02
CA ALA A 103 -13.14 11.19 3.52
C ALA A 103 -12.35 12.20 2.66
N VAL A 104 -12.46 12.10 1.33
CA VAL A 104 -11.83 13.03 0.39
C VAL A 104 -12.38 14.45 0.52
N GLU A 105 -13.69 14.60 0.69
CA GLU A 105 -14.32 15.91 0.90
C GLU A 105 -13.89 16.57 2.22
N GLU A 106 -13.62 15.77 3.25
CA GLU A 106 -13.23 16.28 4.57
C GLU A 106 -11.73 16.59 4.67
N ALA A 107 -10.88 15.80 3.99
CA ALA A 107 -9.44 15.99 4.03
C ALA A 107 -9.02 17.28 3.30
N THR A 108 -8.18 18.10 3.95
CA THR A 108 -7.65 19.36 3.37
C THR A 108 -6.19 19.24 2.94
N GLN A 109 -5.41 18.39 3.61
CA GLN A 109 -3.98 18.19 3.39
C GLN A 109 -3.64 16.70 3.20
N ALA A 110 -4.31 15.83 3.96
CA ALA A 110 -4.07 14.40 3.91
C ALA A 110 -4.48 13.78 2.57
N LYS A 111 -3.70 12.83 2.09
CA LYS A 111 -4.06 11.96 0.97
C LYS A 111 -4.95 10.82 1.47
N ILE A 112 -6.00 10.53 0.75
CA ILE A 112 -6.83 9.36 1.04
C ILE A 112 -6.27 8.15 0.30
N ALA A 113 -5.96 7.11 1.09
CA ALA A 113 -5.43 5.84 0.62
C ALA A 113 -6.51 4.74 0.71
N ILE A 114 -6.35 3.74 -0.13
CA ILE A 114 -7.13 2.50 -0.08
C ILE A 114 -6.21 1.29 0.00
N LEU A 115 -6.69 0.22 0.64
CA LEU A 115 -6.05 -1.08 0.60
C LEU A 115 -6.64 -1.91 -0.54
N MET A 116 -5.79 -2.61 -1.26
CA MET A 116 -6.18 -3.52 -2.32
C MET A 116 -5.45 -4.84 -2.18
N LEU A 117 -6.21 -5.91 -2.00
CA LEU A 117 -5.69 -7.28 -2.02
C LEU A 117 -6.00 -7.92 -3.38
N PRO A 118 -4.99 -8.37 -4.14
CA PRO A 118 -5.21 -9.19 -5.32
C PRO A 118 -6.08 -10.40 -5.00
N GLY A 119 -7.11 -10.62 -5.81
CA GLY A 119 -8.08 -11.71 -5.59
C GLY A 119 -9.33 -11.31 -4.80
N LEU A 120 -9.28 -10.22 -4.02
CA LEU A 120 -10.44 -9.64 -3.33
C LEU A 120 -10.90 -8.38 -4.06
N GLY A 121 -10.06 -7.36 -4.11
CA GLY A 121 -10.30 -6.16 -4.91
C GLY A 121 -9.93 -6.36 -6.38
N THR A 122 -10.71 -5.76 -7.27
CA THR A 122 -10.43 -5.79 -8.70
C THR A 122 -9.99 -4.42 -9.22
N VAL A 123 -9.43 -4.38 -10.43
CA VAL A 123 -9.13 -3.11 -11.12
C VAL A 123 -10.39 -2.25 -11.30
N HIS A 124 -11.57 -2.86 -11.30
CA HIS A 124 -12.83 -2.12 -11.38
C HIS A 124 -13.12 -1.33 -10.10
N GLU A 125 -12.96 -1.96 -8.93
CA GLU A 125 -13.08 -1.27 -7.63
C GLU A 125 -12.01 -0.20 -7.49
N LEU A 126 -10.78 -0.46 -7.92
CA LEU A 126 -9.70 0.54 -7.92
C LEU A 126 -10.07 1.79 -8.72
N LYS A 127 -10.65 1.62 -9.91
CA LYS A 127 -11.11 2.74 -10.75
C LYS A 127 -12.23 3.54 -10.09
N LYS A 128 -13.16 2.86 -9.40
CA LYS A 128 -14.23 3.52 -8.64
C LYS A 128 -13.67 4.33 -7.46
N ALA A 129 -12.76 3.74 -6.69
CA ALA A 129 -12.12 4.41 -5.57
C ALA A 129 -11.32 5.63 -6.02
N HIS A 130 -10.58 5.53 -7.14
CA HIS A 130 -9.91 6.68 -7.74
C HIS A 130 -10.89 7.76 -8.20
N ALA A 131 -12.01 7.38 -8.83
CA ALA A 131 -13.07 8.33 -9.22
C ALA A 131 -13.74 8.99 -8.02
N ALA A 132 -13.79 8.32 -6.85
CA ALA A 132 -14.24 8.88 -5.59
C ALA A 132 -13.18 9.79 -4.92
N GLY A 133 -11.98 9.91 -5.51
CA GLY A 133 -10.91 10.82 -5.09
C GLY A 133 -9.75 10.18 -4.32
N ALA A 134 -9.74 8.86 -4.12
CA ALA A 134 -8.58 8.19 -3.53
C ALA A 134 -7.34 8.39 -4.41
N SER A 135 -6.22 8.76 -3.80
CA SER A 135 -4.99 9.12 -4.51
C SER A 135 -3.80 8.20 -4.21
N VAL A 136 -3.92 7.32 -3.23
CA VAL A 136 -2.88 6.35 -2.85
C VAL A 136 -3.47 4.95 -2.89
N ALA A 137 -2.83 4.03 -3.60
CA ALA A 137 -3.17 2.61 -3.62
C ALA A 137 -2.11 1.79 -2.86
N ARG A 138 -2.52 1.17 -1.76
CA ARG A 138 -1.70 0.23 -0.99
C ARG A 138 -2.07 -1.18 -1.42
N ILE A 139 -1.16 -1.84 -2.15
CA ILE A 139 -1.38 -3.14 -2.77
C ILE A 139 -0.68 -4.20 -1.93
N ALA A 140 -1.47 -5.05 -1.27
CA ALA A 140 -0.99 -6.00 -0.29
C ALA A 140 -1.00 -7.44 -0.84
N THR A 141 0.08 -8.16 -0.58
CA THR A 141 0.21 -9.59 -0.87
C THR A 141 0.82 -10.32 0.32
N HIS A 142 0.75 -11.63 0.33
CA HIS A 142 1.62 -12.42 1.19
C HIS A 142 3.09 -12.13 0.85
N CYS A 143 3.96 -12.28 1.84
CA CYS A 143 5.39 -11.98 1.73
C CYS A 143 6.18 -12.86 0.73
N THR A 144 5.54 -13.83 0.08
CA THR A 144 6.11 -14.72 -0.94
C THR A 144 5.41 -14.64 -2.30
N GLU A 145 4.44 -13.74 -2.46
CA GLU A 145 3.50 -13.71 -3.60
C GLU A 145 3.41 -12.31 -4.23
N ALA A 146 4.51 -11.55 -4.23
CA ALA A 146 4.50 -10.18 -4.77
C ALA A 146 4.14 -10.12 -6.27
N ASP A 147 4.38 -11.19 -7.02
CA ASP A 147 4.11 -11.27 -8.44
C ASP A 147 2.62 -11.17 -8.81
N VAL A 148 1.71 -11.57 -7.90
CA VAL A 148 0.26 -11.45 -8.15
C VAL A 148 -0.22 -9.98 -8.16
N SER A 149 0.58 -9.05 -7.69
CA SER A 149 0.25 -7.62 -7.61
C SER A 149 0.56 -6.81 -8.88
N LEU A 150 1.32 -7.36 -9.83
CA LEU A 150 1.87 -6.62 -10.98
C LEU A 150 0.81 -5.85 -11.76
N GLN A 151 -0.30 -6.50 -12.09
CA GLN A 151 -1.42 -5.87 -12.82
C GLN A 151 -2.08 -4.73 -12.02
N HIS A 152 -2.09 -4.83 -10.70
CA HIS A 152 -2.69 -3.82 -9.81
C HIS A 152 -1.81 -2.58 -9.72
N PHE A 153 -0.48 -2.75 -9.63
CA PHE A 153 0.46 -1.64 -9.75
C PHE A 153 0.33 -0.94 -11.10
N ALA A 154 0.32 -1.70 -12.19
CA ALA A 154 0.17 -1.13 -13.52
C ALA A 154 -1.13 -0.33 -13.65
N ALA A 155 -2.26 -0.84 -13.14
CA ALA A 155 -3.54 -0.16 -13.16
C ALA A 155 -3.54 1.12 -12.31
N ALA A 156 -3.01 1.07 -11.08
CA ALA A 156 -2.93 2.22 -10.19
C ALA A 156 -2.03 3.32 -10.76
N ARG A 157 -0.86 2.94 -11.31
CA ARG A 157 0.06 3.88 -11.98
C ARG A 157 -0.58 4.53 -13.21
N ALA A 158 -1.33 3.78 -14.02
CA ALA A 158 -2.04 4.31 -15.17
C ALA A 158 -3.12 5.34 -14.78
N LEU A 159 -3.68 5.24 -13.57
CA LEU A 159 -4.61 6.21 -12.99
C LEU A 159 -3.89 7.42 -12.35
N GLY A 160 -2.55 7.44 -12.31
CA GLY A 160 -1.78 8.49 -11.65
C GLY A 160 -1.74 8.41 -10.13
N MET A 161 -2.19 7.30 -9.54
CA MET A 161 -2.16 7.11 -8.09
C MET A 161 -0.74 6.90 -7.59
N GLU A 162 -0.47 7.34 -6.38
CA GLU A 162 0.70 6.90 -5.61
C GLU A 162 0.52 5.43 -5.25
N THR A 163 1.60 4.65 -5.36
CA THR A 163 1.56 3.21 -5.19
C THR A 163 2.49 2.74 -4.09
N VAL A 164 1.95 1.94 -3.19
CA VAL A 164 2.64 1.36 -2.05
C VAL A 164 2.51 -0.16 -2.10
N GLY A 165 3.63 -0.85 -2.05
CA GLY A 165 3.68 -2.29 -1.86
C GLY A 165 3.54 -2.66 -0.39
N PHE A 166 2.92 -3.80 -0.11
CA PHE A 166 2.63 -4.22 1.26
C PHE A 166 2.83 -5.73 1.37
N LEU A 167 3.92 -6.16 2.02
CA LEU A 167 4.26 -7.56 2.23
C LEU A 167 3.75 -8.01 3.60
N MET A 168 2.67 -8.80 3.60
CA MET A 168 2.04 -9.32 4.83
C MET A 168 2.75 -10.58 5.34
N LEU A 169 2.63 -10.85 6.65
CA LEU A 169 3.17 -12.03 7.31
C LEU A 169 4.69 -12.19 7.10
N SER A 170 5.41 -11.09 7.16
CA SER A 170 6.85 -11.06 6.86
C SER A 170 7.70 -11.90 7.82
N HIS A 171 7.23 -12.17 9.04
CA HIS A 171 7.87 -13.11 9.95
C HIS A 171 7.98 -14.55 9.39
N LYS A 172 7.23 -14.90 8.33
CA LYS A 172 7.28 -16.22 7.68
C LYS A 172 8.34 -16.35 6.60
N ALA A 173 9.05 -15.28 6.27
CA ALA A 173 10.06 -15.28 5.22
C ALA A 173 11.40 -14.77 5.73
N SER A 174 12.50 -15.21 5.11
CA SER A 174 13.82 -14.68 5.39
C SER A 174 13.96 -13.25 4.87
N ALA A 175 14.88 -12.46 5.44
CA ALA A 175 15.18 -11.12 4.97
C ALA A 175 15.57 -11.09 3.47
N ALA A 176 16.32 -12.09 3.00
CA ALA A 176 16.67 -12.22 1.59
C ALA A 176 15.44 -12.43 0.71
N LYS A 177 14.48 -13.26 1.15
CA LYS A 177 13.22 -13.47 0.42
C LYS A 177 12.35 -12.23 0.41
N LEU A 178 12.26 -11.52 1.53
CA LEU A 178 11.54 -10.24 1.60
C LEU A 178 12.15 -9.19 0.66
N ALA A 179 13.46 -9.10 0.59
CA ALA A 179 14.16 -8.19 -0.32
C ALA A 179 13.88 -8.54 -1.80
N GLU A 180 13.83 -9.83 -2.16
CA GLU A 180 13.45 -10.29 -3.49
C GLU A 180 12.01 -9.86 -3.83
N GLN A 181 11.07 -10.11 -2.92
CA GLN A 181 9.66 -9.77 -3.13
C GLN A 181 9.43 -8.25 -3.18
N ALA A 182 10.13 -7.49 -2.34
CA ALA A 182 10.10 -6.03 -2.39
C ALA A 182 10.59 -5.50 -3.74
N ARG A 183 11.64 -6.10 -4.31
CA ARG A 183 12.15 -5.74 -5.63
C ARG A 183 11.11 -5.96 -6.73
N ILE A 184 10.38 -7.09 -6.70
CA ILE A 184 9.28 -7.35 -7.64
C ILE A 184 8.25 -6.21 -7.60
N MET A 185 7.86 -5.76 -6.40
CA MET A 185 6.90 -4.65 -6.25
C MET A 185 7.48 -3.32 -6.76
N VAL A 186 8.76 -3.03 -6.46
CA VAL A 186 9.44 -1.80 -6.93
C VAL A 186 9.53 -1.80 -8.46
N ASP A 187 9.93 -2.90 -9.07
CA ASP A 187 10.02 -3.04 -10.52
C ASP A 187 8.63 -2.90 -11.20
N ALA A 188 7.56 -3.27 -10.48
CA ALA A 188 6.18 -3.07 -10.93
C ALA A 188 5.67 -1.63 -10.76
N GLY A 189 6.44 -0.75 -10.08
CA GLY A 189 6.10 0.65 -9.89
C GLY A 189 5.72 1.06 -8.48
N ALA A 190 5.97 0.22 -7.46
CA ALA A 190 5.81 0.66 -6.07
C ALA A 190 6.80 1.78 -5.74
N GLN A 191 6.30 2.85 -5.16
CA GLN A 191 7.10 4.01 -4.73
C GLN A 191 7.53 3.88 -3.26
N CYS A 192 6.89 3.00 -2.52
CA CYS A 192 7.23 2.61 -1.16
C CYS A 192 6.88 1.13 -0.97
N VAL A 193 7.55 0.43 -0.08
CA VAL A 193 7.19 -0.95 0.30
C VAL A 193 7.16 -1.05 1.81
N TYR A 194 6.05 -1.55 2.35
CA TYR A 194 5.89 -1.92 3.75
C TYR A 194 6.15 -3.41 3.94
N VAL A 195 6.85 -3.72 5.01
CA VAL A 195 7.11 -5.08 5.49
C VAL A 195 6.43 -5.19 6.86
N VAL A 196 5.39 -6.00 6.96
CA VAL A 196 4.52 -6.06 8.13
C VAL A 196 4.24 -7.49 8.58
N ASP A 197 3.87 -7.63 9.85
CA ASP A 197 3.46 -8.90 10.45
C ASP A 197 1.95 -9.13 10.38
#